data_1106c5fe9415f02cb065e5abe3ece94a
#
_entry.id   1106c5fe9415f02cb065e5abe3ece94a
#
_cell.length_a   1.000
_cell.length_b   1.000
_cell.length_c   1.000
_cell.angle_alpha   90.00
_cell.angle_beta   90.00
_cell.angle_gamma   90.00
#
_symmetry.space_group_name_H-M   'P 1'
#
loop_
_entity.id
_entity.type
_entity.pdbx_description
1 polymer ?
#
loop_
_entity_poly.entity_id
_entity_poly.type
_entity_poly.pdbx_seq_one_letter_code
_entity_poly.pdbx_strand_id
1 'polypeptide(L)'
;VKTHCPGMIIQFSTGGRGRDQAQRGAMLYLKPDMASLATGSVNFSTNIYENPPEFVDGLANSMLTYNIKPEIEVFDVAMLYNAINLIKRDLLMTPPHVQFVMGIPNALPARRQVLEFLIREYKELVSNGTWTAAGIGRHQFEVAQWCLELGGHCRTGLEDNIKFDRSRLASSNAELVTKLTDIMASHNRQPASAAEA
;
A
#
# COMPACT_ATOMS: atom_id res chain seq x y z
N VAL A 1 6.41 14.78 -13.33
CA VAL A 1 5.51 13.70 -13.72
C VAL A 1 4.35 14.24 -14.53
N LYS A 2 3.51 15.14 -14.02
CA LYS A 2 2.31 15.67 -14.72
C LYS A 2 2.58 16.18 -16.15
N THR A 3 3.76 16.76 -16.39
CA THR A 3 4.15 17.27 -17.73
C THR A 3 4.45 16.15 -18.73
N HIS A 4 5.07 15.05 -18.30
CA HIS A 4 5.55 13.98 -19.19
C HIS A 4 4.69 12.73 -19.16
N CYS A 5 3.87 12.58 -18.12
CA CYS A 5 2.95 11.45 -17.93
C CYS A 5 1.58 11.99 -17.49
N PRO A 6 0.86 12.71 -18.39
CA PRO A 6 -0.44 13.27 -18.05
C PRO A 6 -1.44 12.15 -17.73
N GLY A 7 -2.23 12.35 -16.69
CA GLY A 7 -3.21 11.36 -16.22
C GLY A 7 -2.65 10.26 -15.31
N MET A 8 -1.33 10.23 -15.04
CA MET A 8 -0.78 9.30 -14.07
C MET A 8 -1.10 9.75 -12.64
N ILE A 9 -1.59 8.84 -11.81
CA ILE A 9 -1.79 9.06 -10.36
C ILE A 9 -0.42 9.21 -9.69
N ILE A 10 -0.25 10.28 -8.94
CA ILE A 10 0.98 10.57 -8.20
C ILE A 10 0.73 10.27 -6.73
N GLN A 11 1.54 9.39 -6.17
CA GLN A 11 1.50 9.05 -4.76
C GLN A 11 2.79 9.48 -4.05
N PHE A 12 2.65 10.13 -2.89
CA PHE A 12 3.77 10.43 -2.00
C PHE A 12 3.84 9.43 -0.86
N SER A 13 5.05 9.01 -0.53
CA SER A 13 5.29 8.25 0.69
C SER A 13 5.40 9.20 1.89
N THR A 14 4.63 8.94 2.94
CA THR A 14 4.83 9.51 4.28
C THR A 14 5.68 8.60 5.17
N GLY A 15 6.17 7.49 4.63
CA GLY A 15 7.11 6.60 5.29
C GLY A 15 8.47 7.27 5.49
N GLY A 16 9.24 6.78 6.42
CA GLY A 16 10.58 7.34 6.66
C GLY A 16 11.21 6.73 7.90
N ARG A 17 11.88 5.59 7.71
CA ARG A 17 12.67 4.99 8.80
C ARG A 17 13.75 5.97 9.24
N GLY A 18 13.78 6.32 10.53
CA GLY A 18 14.77 7.25 11.10
C GLY A 18 14.59 8.72 10.72
N ARG A 19 13.48 9.08 10.06
CA ARG A 19 13.12 10.49 9.82
C ARG A 19 12.23 11.01 10.93
N ASP A 20 12.40 12.28 11.25
CA ASP A 20 11.51 13.00 12.15
C ASP A 20 10.07 12.98 11.60
N GLN A 21 9.09 12.81 12.48
CA GLN A 21 7.67 12.83 12.14
C GLN A 21 7.27 14.11 11.38
N ALA A 22 7.81 15.26 11.78
CA ALA A 22 7.57 16.54 11.12
C ALA A 22 8.00 16.56 9.64
N GLN A 23 9.01 15.78 9.26
CA GLN A 23 9.49 15.69 7.88
C GLN A 23 8.63 14.75 7.02
N ARG A 24 7.99 13.77 7.63
CA ARG A 24 7.26 12.71 6.91
C ARG A 24 6.01 13.21 6.20
N GLY A 25 5.28 14.17 6.76
CA GLY A 25 4.12 14.81 6.14
C GLY A 25 4.41 16.14 5.45
N ALA A 26 5.65 16.62 5.49
CA ALA A 26 6.00 17.99 5.10
C ALA A 26 5.66 18.37 3.64
N MET A 27 5.59 17.38 2.73
CA MET A 27 5.33 17.63 1.31
C MET A 27 3.85 17.47 0.90
N LEU A 28 2.95 17.16 1.83
CA LEU A 28 1.52 16.98 1.51
C LEU A 28 0.86 18.25 0.99
N TYR A 29 1.39 19.44 1.31
CA TYR A 29 0.92 20.72 0.75
C TYR A 29 1.03 20.80 -0.78
N LEU A 30 1.87 19.95 -1.41
CA LEU A 30 1.99 19.85 -2.88
C LEU A 30 0.81 19.10 -3.52
N LYS A 31 -0.10 18.55 -2.71
CA LYS A 31 -1.36 17.91 -3.11
C LYS A 31 -1.13 16.80 -4.16
N PRO A 32 -0.37 15.74 -3.83
CA PRO A 32 -0.38 14.55 -4.66
C PRO A 32 -1.79 13.95 -4.71
N ASP A 33 -2.06 13.08 -5.68
CA ASP A 33 -3.36 12.42 -5.78
C ASP A 33 -3.58 11.44 -4.62
N MET A 34 -2.51 10.76 -4.18
CA MET A 34 -2.50 9.83 -3.05
C MET A 34 -1.29 10.05 -2.14
N ALA A 35 -1.38 9.55 -0.91
CA ALA A 35 -0.22 9.44 -0.02
C ALA A 35 -0.36 8.20 0.89
N SER A 36 0.77 7.56 1.24
CA SER A 36 0.75 6.42 2.15
C SER A 36 0.42 6.85 3.58
N LEU A 37 -0.33 6.01 4.30
CA LEU A 37 -0.72 6.21 5.71
C LEU A 37 -0.59 4.90 6.47
N ALA A 38 0.53 4.69 7.17
CA ALA A 38 0.67 3.57 8.09
C ALA A 38 -0.14 3.84 9.37
N THR A 39 -1.04 2.91 9.71
CA THR A 39 -2.04 3.12 10.79
C THR A 39 -1.59 2.61 12.15
N GLY A 40 -0.31 2.41 12.36
CA GLY A 40 0.28 2.02 13.63
C GLY A 40 1.79 1.78 13.54
N SER A 41 2.43 1.65 14.69
CA SER A 41 3.86 1.33 14.78
C SER A 41 4.11 -0.16 14.61
N VAL A 42 5.22 -0.52 14.01
CA VAL A 42 5.63 -1.92 13.82
C VAL A 42 7.11 -2.09 14.11
N ASN A 43 7.46 -3.19 14.77
CA ASN A 43 8.85 -3.58 15.06
C ASN A 43 9.42 -4.34 13.86
N PHE A 44 10.15 -3.63 12.98
CA PHE A 44 10.96 -4.31 11.99
C PHE A 44 12.19 -4.97 12.65
N SER A 45 12.89 -5.84 11.94
CA SER A 45 14.00 -6.62 12.51
C SER A 45 15.12 -5.77 13.12
N THR A 46 15.33 -4.55 12.63
CA THR A 46 16.45 -3.69 12.99
C THR A 46 16.07 -2.36 13.61
N ASN A 47 14.79 -1.99 13.53
CA ASN A 47 14.30 -0.70 14.03
C ASN A 47 12.78 -0.71 14.19
N ILE A 48 12.27 0.22 14.97
CA ILE A 48 10.84 0.49 15.08
C ILE A 48 10.44 1.46 13.96
N TYR A 49 9.38 1.12 13.23
CA TYR A 49 8.70 2.07 12.35
C TYR A 49 7.59 2.74 13.17
N GLU A 50 7.90 3.92 13.70
CA GLU A 50 7.05 4.62 14.65
C GLU A 50 5.91 5.35 13.94
N ASN A 51 4.68 5.05 14.33
CA ASN A 51 3.46 5.73 13.93
C ASN A 51 2.52 5.83 15.15
N PRO A 52 2.82 6.71 16.12
CA PRO A 52 1.95 6.89 17.28
C PRO A 52 0.60 7.47 16.87
N PRO A 53 -0.47 7.23 17.64
CA PRO A 53 -1.83 7.61 17.26
C PRO A 53 -2.02 9.08 16.89
N GLU A 54 -1.44 10.00 17.64
CA GLU A 54 -1.51 11.43 17.36
C GLU A 54 -0.84 11.82 16.05
N PHE A 55 0.24 11.15 15.67
CA PHE A 55 0.91 11.37 14.39
C PHE A 55 0.06 10.84 13.23
N VAL A 56 -0.53 9.66 13.38
CA VAL A 56 -1.45 9.07 12.38
C VAL A 56 -2.67 9.97 12.17
N ASP A 57 -3.30 10.45 13.25
CA ASP A 57 -4.41 11.39 13.20
C ASP A 57 -4.01 12.69 12.50
N GLY A 58 -2.83 13.23 12.79
CA GLY A 58 -2.29 14.44 12.16
C GLY A 58 -2.08 14.29 10.65
N LEU A 59 -1.53 13.15 10.19
CA LEU A 59 -1.38 12.84 8.77
C LEU A 59 -2.74 12.67 8.08
N ALA A 60 -3.68 11.94 8.70
CA ALA A 60 -5.01 11.73 8.18
C ALA A 60 -5.76 13.07 7.99
N ASN A 61 -5.73 13.95 9.00
CA ASN A 61 -6.29 15.30 8.92
C ASN A 61 -5.64 16.14 7.81
N SER A 62 -4.32 16.06 7.65
CA SER A 62 -3.61 16.77 6.58
C SER A 62 -4.04 16.26 5.20
N MET A 63 -4.20 14.95 5.02
CA MET A 63 -4.67 14.35 3.78
C MET A 63 -6.10 14.80 3.45
N LEU A 64 -7.01 14.83 4.43
CA LEU A 64 -8.36 15.37 4.25
C LEU A 64 -8.31 16.86 3.85
N THR A 65 -7.53 17.68 4.54
CA THR A 65 -7.39 19.12 4.28
C THR A 65 -6.93 19.41 2.86
N TYR A 66 -6.01 18.61 2.34
CA TYR A 66 -5.45 18.78 1.00
C TYR A 66 -6.16 17.97 -0.09
N ASN A 67 -7.23 17.24 0.26
CA ASN A 67 -7.98 16.35 -0.64
C ASN A 67 -7.06 15.27 -1.27
N ILE A 68 -6.27 14.61 -0.44
CA ILE A 68 -5.34 13.53 -0.82
C ILE A 68 -5.95 12.20 -0.39
N LYS A 69 -6.05 11.24 -1.31
CA LYS A 69 -6.53 9.88 -0.98
C LYS A 69 -5.46 9.09 -0.22
N PRO A 70 -5.73 8.57 0.99
CA PRO A 70 -4.79 7.71 1.68
C PRO A 70 -4.67 6.34 1.01
N GLU A 71 -3.43 5.86 0.81
CA GLU A 71 -3.15 4.43 0.74
C GLU A 71 -2.84 3.94 2.15
N ILE A 72 -3.80 3.23 2.75
CA ILE A 72 -3.72 2.80 4.15
C ILE A 72 -2.81 1.58 4.24
N GLU A 73 -1.60 1.74 4.78
CA GLU A 73 -0.64 0.65 4.93
C GLU A 73 -0.87 -0.13 6.22
N VAL A 74 -1.04 -1.44 6.08
CA VAL A 74 -1.30 -2.39 7.16
C VAL A 74 -0.19 -3.44 7.21
N PHE A 75 0.59 -3.43 8.28
CA PHE A 75 1.71 -4.35 8.54
C PHE A 75 1.37 -5.42 9.57
N ASP A 76 0.28 -5.26 10.31
CA ASP A 76 -0.27 -6.24 11.23
C ASP A 76 -1.80 -6.12 11.36
N VAL A 77 -2.43 -7.06 12.06
CA VAL A 77 -3.89 -7.10 12.21
C VAL A 77 -4.43 -5.90 12.98
N ALA A 78 -3.72 -5.41 14.00
CA ALA A 78 -4.16 -4.27 14.80
C ALA A 78 -4.25 -3.00 13.95
N MET A 79 -3.35 -2.82 13.00
CA MET A 79 -3.37 -1.69 12.06
C MET A 79 -4.64 -1.68 11.20
N LEU A 80 -5.17 -2.84 10.81
CA LEU A 80 -6.45 -2.90 10.11
C LEU A 80 -7.59 -2.32 10.95
N TYR A 81 -7.66 -2.68 12.22
CA TYR A 81 -8.69 -2.13 13.12
C TYR A 81 -8.48 -0.65 13.45
N ASN A 82 -7.21 -0.19 13.51
CA ASN A 82 -6.91 1.24 13.61
C ASN A 82 -7.43 2.01 12.39
N ALA A 83 -7.24 1.48 11.18
CA ALA A 83 -7.80 2.06 9.96
C ALA A 83 -9.34 2.13 10.01
N ILE A 84 -10.00 1.07 10.47
CA ILE A 84 -11.46 1.05 10.66
C ILE A 84 -11.90 2.14 11.65
N ASN A 85 -11.15 2.34 12.74
CA ASN A 85 -11.42 3.41 13.70
C ASN A 85 -11.28 4.81 13.09
N LEU A 86 -10.27 5.04 12.25
CA LEU A 86 -10.12 6.31 11.54
C LEU A 86 -11.29 6.57 10.57
N ILE A 87 -11.76 5.54 9.86
CA ILE A 87 -12.94 5.61 9.00
C ILE A 87 -14.19 6.00 9.81
N LYS A 88 -14.44 5.33 10.95
CA LYS A 88 -15.59 5.61 11.84
C LYS A 88 -15.56 7.01 12.45
N ARG A 89 -14.41 7.64 12.52
CA ARG A 89 -14.19 9.01 13.02
C ARG A 89 -14.19 10.04 11.89
N ASP A 90 -14.53 9.66 10.65
CA ASP A 90 -14.51 10.50 9.44
C ASP A 90 -13.16 11.18 9.18
N LEU A 91 -12.06 10.51 9.56
CA LEU A 91 -10.69 11.00 9.34
C LEU A 91 -10.07 10.50 8.03
N LEU A 92 -10.77 9.66 7.29
CA LEU A 92 -10.29 9.12 6.01
C LEU A 92 -11.33 9.34 4.91
N MET A 93 -10.84 9.63 3.71
CA MET A 93 -11.69 9.69 2.51
C MET A 93 -12.30 8.33 2.19
N THR A 94 -13.55 8.31 1.79
CA THR A 94 -14.26 7.11 1.36
C THR A 94 -14.53 7.15 -0.16
N PRO A 95 -14.53 6.00 -0.85
CA PRO A 95 -14.21 4.65 -0.36
C PRO A 95 -12.72 4.50 0.00
N PRO A 96 -12.39 3.81 1.11
CA PRO A 96 -11.00 3.64 1.51
C PRO A 96 -10.26 2.63 0.64
N HIS A 97 -8.93 2.79 0.55
CA HIS A 97 -8.02 1.85 -0.08
C HIS A 97 -6.99 1.35 0.93
N VAL A 98 -6.92 0.05 1.15
CA VAL A 98 -5.97 -0.60 2.08
C VAL A 98 -4.90 -1.36 1.32
N GLN A 99 -3.65 -1.25 1.76
CA GLN A 99 -2.54 -2.05 1.30
C GLN A 99 -2.02 -2.96 2.41
N PHE A 100 -2.16 -4.28 2.24
CA PHE A 100 -1.57 -5.28 3.14
C PHE A 100 -0.11 -5.51 2.75
N VAL A 101 0.84 -5.13 3.63
CA VAL A 101 2.28 -5.31 3.38
C VAL A 101 2.75 -6.60 4.05
N MET A 102 3.17 -7.57 3.24
CA MET A 102 3.42 -8.94 3.67
C MET A 102 4.85 -9.39 3.41
N GLY A 103 5.38 -10.23 4.30
CA GLY A 103 6.69 -10.86 4.12
C GLY A 103 7.85 -10.10 4.77
N ILE A 104 7.57 -9.05 5.55
CA ILE A 104 8.57 -8.40 6.39
C ILE A 104 8.68 -9.17 7.72
N PRO A 105 9.88 -9.50 8.20
CA PRO A 105 10.05 -10.09 9.53
C PRO A 105 9.42 -9.22 10.63
N ASN A 106 8.76 -9.88 11.60
CA ASN A 106 8.02 -9.26 12.71
C ASN A 106 6.75 -8.47 12.29
N ALA A 107 6.29 -8.64 11.06
CA ALA A 107 5.03 -8.09 10.55
C ALA A 107 4.17 -9.21 9.91
N LEU A 108 3.21 -8.88 9.06
CA LEU A 108 2.36 -9.86 8.39
C LEU A 108 3.22 -10.86 7.57
N PRO A 109 3.13 -12.17 7.84
CA PRO A 109 3.82 -13.16 7.04
C PRO A 109 3.19 -13.28 5.64
N ALA A 110 4.00 -13.51 4.60
CA ALA A 110 3.51 -13.80 3.27
C ALA A 110 2.94 -15.23 3.22
N ARG A 111 1.70 -15.38 3.69
CA ARG A 111 0.91 -16.62 3.69
C ARG A 111 -0.48 -16.33 3.17
N ARG A 112 -0.94 -17.13 2.21
CA ARG A 112 -2.24 -16.94 1.54
C ARG A 112 -3.40 -16.89 2.54
N GLN A 113 -3.43 -17.81 3.52
CA GLN A 113 -4.50 -17.85 4.53
C GLN A 113 -4.56 -16.57 5.39
N VAL A 114 -3.42 -15.92 5.62
CA VAL A 114 -3.37 -14.64 6.34
C VAL A 114 -3.98 -13.53 5.48
N LEU A 115 -3.65 -13.49 4.19
CA LEU A 115 -4.26 -12.52 3.27
C LEU A 115 -5.78 -12.74 3.15
N GLU A 116 -6.23 -13.98 2.98
CA GLU A 116 -7.66 -14.33 2.91
C GLU A 116 -8.42 -13.92 4.18
N PHE A 117 -7.80 -14.10 5.36
CA PHE A 117 -8.35 -13.63 6.63
C PHE A 117 -8.50 -12.10 6.63
N LEU A 118 -7.45 -11.36 6.27
CA LEU A 118 -7.47 -9.89 6.26
C LEU A 118 -8.49 -9.33 5.27
N ILE A 119 -8.62 -9.94 4.09
CA ILE A 119 -9.62 -9.56 3.08
C ILE A 119 -11.04 -9.77 3.62
N ARG A 120 -11.29 -10.90 4.27
CA ARG A 120 -12.60 -11.18 4.86
C ARG A 120 -12.95 -10.16 5.94
N GLU A 121 -12.04 -9.92 6.91
CA GLU A 121 -12.23 -8.92 7.95
C GLU A 121 -12.48 -7.53 7.35
N TYR A 122 -11.67 -7.13 6.38
CA TYR A 122 -11.82 -5.84 5.74
C TYR A 122 -13.17 -5.68 5.02
N LYS A 123 -13.57 -6.68 4.22
CA LYS A 123 -14.83 -6.65 3.48
C LYS A 123 -16.07 -6.70 4.39
N GLU A 124 -15.97 -7.34 5.54
CA GLU A 124 -17.05 -7.41 6.53
C GLU A 124 -17.25 -6.05 7.22
N LEU A 125 -16.17 -5.31 7.47
CA LEU A 125 -16.18 -4.04 8.18
C LEU A 125 -16.31 -2.81 7.24
N VAL A 126 -15.97 -2.95 5.95
CA VAL A 126 -15.95 -1.87 4.95
C VAL A 126 -16.59 -2.36 3.65
N SER A 127 -17.82 -1.95 3.41
CA SER A 127 -18.64 -2.48 2.30
C SER A 127 -18.17 -2.09 0.89
N ASN A 128 -17.48 -0.96 0.72
CA ASN A 128 -17.12 -0.38 -0.58
C ASN A 128 -15.62 -0.08 -0.73
N GLY A 129 -14.78 -0.62 0.13
CA GLY A 129 -13.33 -0.41 0.06
C GLY A 129 -12.65 -1.27 -0.99
N THR A 130 -11.53 -0.78 -1.51
CA THR A 130 -10.61 -1.53 -2.38
C THR A 130 -9.36 -1.93 -1.61
N TRP A 131 -8.62 -2.92 -2.12
CA TRP A 131 -7.42 -3.39 -1.44
C TRP A 131 -6.33 -3.83 -2.42
N THR A 132 -5.10 -3.65 -1.99
CA THR A 132 -3.87 -4.16 -2.61
C THR A 132 -3.16 -5.06 -1.59
N ALA A 133 -2.33 -5.98 -2.04
CA ALA A 133 -1.29 -6.56 -1.18
C ALA A 133 0.08 -6.45 -1.85
N ALA A 134 1.08 -6.10 -1.04
CA ALA A 134 2.48 -6.02 -1.43
C ALA A 134 3.27 -7.15 -0.79
N GLY A 135 3.91 -7.98 -1.60
CA GLY A 135 4.85 -9.02 -1.15
C GLY A 135 6.28 -8.48 -1.15
N ILE A 136 6.98 -8.56 -0.04
CA ILE A 136 8.33 -8.03 0.08
C ILE A 136 9.38 -9.09 -0.27
N GLY A 137 10.40 -8.68 -1.01
CA GLY A 137 11.50 -9.54 -1.46
C GLY A 137 11.00 -10.67 -2.38
N ARG A 138 11.37 -11.90 -2.06
CA ARG A 138 11.00 -13.10 -2.84
C ARG A 138 9.50 -13.34 -2.97
N HIS A 139 8.69 -12.70 -2.14
CA HIS A 139 7.24 -12.90 -2.08
C HIS A 139 6.45 -11.99 -3.04
N GLN A 140 7.12 -11.04 -3.72
CA GLN A 140 6.44 -10.01 -4.52
C GLN A 140 5.46 -10.60 -5.55
N PHE A 141 5.92 -11.48 -6.40
CA PHE A 141 5.07 -12.03 -7.48
C PHE A 141 4.10 -13.12 -7.00
N GLU A 142 4.45 -13.85 -5.95
CA GLU A 142 3.55 -14.82 -5.33
C GLU A 142 2.33 -14.12 -4.71
N VAL A 143 2.55 -13.05 -3.95
CA VAL A 143 1.48 -12.23 -3.37
C VAL A 143 0.67 -11.54 -4.47
N ALA A 144 1.31 -11.05 -5.52
CA ALA A 144 0.61 -10.46 -6.66
C ALA A 144 -0.34 -11.46 -7.35
N GLN A 145 0.05 -12.73 -7.51
CA GLN A 145 -0.84 -13.78 -8.02
C GLN A 145 -2.05 -14.00 -7.10
N TRP A 146 -1.85 -14.05 -5.78
CA TRP A 146 -2.97 -14.15 -4.84
C TRP A 146 -3.92 -12.95 -4.94
N CYS A 147 -3.39 -11.73 -5.14
CA CYS A 147 -4.24 -10.55 -5.36
C CYS A 147 -5.12 -10.72 -6.60
N LEU A 148 -4.55 -11.18 -7.71
CA LEU A 148 -5.29 -11.38 -8.96
C LEU A 148 -6.39 -12.44 -8.81
N GLU A 149 -6.10 -13.53 -8.11
CA GLU A 149 -7.06 -14.61 -7.84
C GLU A 149 -8.18 -14.21 -6.87
N LEU A 150 -7.87 -13.37 -5.88
CA LEU A 150 -8.80 -12.98 -4.81
C LEU A 150 -9.53 -11.66 -5.08
N GLY A 151 -9.28 -11.03 -6.24
CA GLY A 151 -9.99 -9.83 -6.69
C GLY A 151 -9.43 -8.51 -6.15
N GLY A 152 -8.18 -8.49 -5.70
CA GLY A 152 -7.46 -7.29 -5.27
C GLY A 152 -6.63 -6.64 -6.37
N HIS A 153 -5.98 -5.53 -6.03
CA HIS A 153 -4.98 -4.89 -6.87
C HIS A 153 -3.58 -5.35 -6.49
N CYS A 154 -2.61 -5.09 -7.36
CA CYS A 154 -1.23 -5.55 -7.21
C CYS A 154 -0.27 -4.38 -7.11
N ARG A 155 0.81 -4.56 -6.32
CA ARG A 155 1.95 -3.65 -6.26
C ARG A 155 3.22 -4.39 -6.68
N THR A 156 4.10 -3.71 -7.43
CA THR A 156 5.44 -4.17 -7.77
C THR A 156 6.42 -3.00 -7.86
N GLY A 157 7.70 -3.28 -7.70
CA GLY A 157 8.76 -2.28 -7.84
C GLY A 157 10.04 -2.68 -7.14
N LEU A 158 11.12 -1.95 -7.44
CA LEU A 158 12.46 -2.18 -6.90
C LEU A 158 12.56 -1.89 -5.40
N GLU A 159 11.65 -1.09 -4.85
CA GLU A 159 11.55 -0.86 -3.40
C GLU A 159 11.27 -2.16 -2.65
N ASP A 160 10.37 -2.98 -3.19
CA ASP A 160 9.92 -4.20 -2.54
C ASP A 160 10.81 -5.40 -2.90
N ASN A 161 11.34 -5.45 -4.13
CA ASN A 161 12.18 -6.56 -4.60
C ASN A 161 13.08 -6.13 -5.77
N ILE A 162 14.37 -6.34 -5.63
CA ILE A 162 15.35 -6.02 -6.66
C ILE A 162 15.56 -7.15 -7.69
N LYS A 163 14.92 -8.30 -7.50
CA LYS A 163 15.10 -9.47 -8.37
C LYS A 163 13.98 -9.61 -9.39
N PHE A 164 14.34 -9.82 -10.65
CA PHE A 164 13.38 -10.23 -11.67
C PHE A 164 12.92 -11.68 -11.45
N ASP A 165 13.88 -12.56 -11.18
CA ASP A 165 13.66 -13.97 -10.83
C ASP A 165 14.79 -14.48 -9.91
N ARG A 166 14.89 -15.80 -9.75
CA ARG A 166 15.93 -16.42 -8.91
C ARG A 166 17.35 -16.26 -9.45
N SER A 167 17.50 -16.03 -10.76
CA SER A 167 18.80 -16.03 -11.47
C SER A 167 19.36 -14.64 -11.69
N ARG A 168 18.50 -13.58 -11.78
CA ARG A 168 18.97 -12.25 -12.11
C ARG A 168 18.23 -11.12 -11.39
N LEU A 169 18.88 -9.97 -11.34
CA LEU A 169 18.27 -8.71 -10.88
C LEU A 169 17.35 -8.14 -11.96
N ALA A 170 16.37 -7.36 -11.52
CA ALA A 170 15.57 -6.54 -12.41
C ALA A 170 16.39 -5.33 -12.90
N SER A 171 16.26 -4.99 -14.16
CA SER A 171 16.95 -3.85 -14.78
C SER A 171 16.30 -2.50 -14.44
N SER A 172 15.01 -2.51 -14.15
CA SER A 172 14.24 -1.28 -13.86
C SER A 172 12.89 -1.60 -13.20
N ASN A 173 12.22 -0.57 -12.69
CA ASN A 173 10.81 -0.66 -12.30
C ASN A 173 9.92 -1.02 -13.49
N ALA A 174 10.18 -0.47 -14.68
CA ALA A 174 9.41 -0.77 -15.88
C ALA A 174 9.41 -2.26 -16.21
N GLU A 175 10.57 -2.95 -16.08
CA GLU A 175 10.65 -4.38 -16.30
C GLU A 175 9.80 -5.19 -15.33
N LEU A 176 9.76 -4.80 -14.04
CA LEU A 176 8.91 -5.44 -13.04
C LEU A 176 7.42 -5.20 -13.31
N VAL A 177 7.05 -3.99 -13.73
CA VAL A 177 5.68 -3.65 -14.13
C VAL A 177 5.26 -4.46 -15.34
N THR A 178 6.10 -4.56 -16.38
CA THR A 178 5.81 -5.40 -17.57
C THR A 178 5.58 -6.86 -17.16
N LYS A 179 6.45 -7.42 -16.33
CA LYS A 179 6.27 -8.77 -15.82
C LYS A 179 4.95 -8.96 -15.08
N LEU A 180 4.55 -7.98 -14.27
CA LEU A 180 3.27 -8.03 -13.56
C LEU A 180 2.08 -7.97 -14.53
N THR A 181 2.13 -7.11 -15.57
CA THR A 181 1.06 -7.04 -16.58
C THR A 181 0.92 -8.32 -17.38
N ASP A 182 2.03 -9.02 -17.67
CA ASP A 182 2.00 -10.33 -18.32
C ASP A 182 1.30 -11.38 -17.42
N ILE A 183 1.57 -11.35 -16.10
CA ILE A 183 0.88 -12.21 -15.14
C ILE A 183 -0.61 -11.85 -15.08
N MET A 184 -0.99 -10.58 -15.08
CA MET A 184 -2.39 -10.14 -15.08
C MET A 184 -3.15 -10.67 -16.30
N ALA A 185 -2.54 -10.68 -17.47
CA ALA A 185 -3.15 -11.22 -18.69
C ALA A 185 -3.52 -12.70 -18.56
N SER A 186 -2.70 -13.50 -17.87
CA SER A 186 -2.99 -14.93 -17.61
C SER A 186 -4.19 -15.15 -16.66
N HIS A 187 -4.60 -14.10 -15.92
CA HIS A 187 -5.79 -14.09 -15.06
C HIS A 187 -6.99 -13.38 -15.69
N ASN A 188 -6.97 -13.09 -17.00
CA ASN A 188 -7.99 -12.30 -17.71
C ASN A 188 -8.23 -10.91 -17.09
N ARG A 189 -7.17 -10.29 -16.58
CA ARG A 189 -7.19 -8.94 -16.01
C ARG A 189 -6.25 -8.02 -16.78
N GLN A 190 -6.54 -6.73 -16.71
CA GLN A 190 -5.72 -5.68 -17.32
C GLN A 190 -5.56 -4.51 -16.35
N PRO A 191 -4.53 -3.68 -16.51
CA PRO A 191 -4.39 -2.45 -15.74
C PRO A 191 -5.62 -1.55 -15.91
N ALA A 192 -6.11 -1.02 -14.79
CA ALA A 192 -7.14 0.02 -14.82
C ALA A 192 -6.56 1.33 -15.40
N SER A 193 -7.40 2.12 -16.03
CA SER A 193 -7.07 3.52 -16.32
C SER A 193 -7.04 4.34 -15.02
N ALA A 194 -6.36 5.49 -15.04
CA ALA A 194 -6.36 6.40 -13.89
C ALA A 194 -7.76 6.93 -13.53
N ALA A 195 -8.70 6.91 -14.46
CA ALA A 195 -10.09 7.32 -14.23
C ALA A 195 -10.93 6.22 -13.53
N GLU A 196 -10.52 4.97 -13.64
CA GLU A 196 -11.16 3.82 -12.99
C GLU A 196 -10.58 3.55 -11.59
N ALA A 197 -9.40 4.06 -11.29
CA ALA A 197 -8.70 3.90 -10.03
C ALA A 197 -9.08 5.00 -9.02
#